data_22f96144918d8c5b036381a8b7b19eb9
#
_entry.id   22f96144918d8c5b036381a8b7b19eb9
#
_cell.length_a   1.000
_cell.length_b   1.000
_cell.length_c   1.000
_cell.angle_alpha   90.00
_cell.angle_beta   90.00
_cell.angle_gamma   90.00
#
_symmetry.space_group_name_H-M   'P 1'
#
loop_
_entity.id
_entity.type
_entity.pdbx_description
1 polymer ?
#
loop_
_entity_poly.entity_id
_entity_poly.type
_entity_poly.pdbx_seq_one_letter_code
_entity_poly.pdbx_strand_id
1 'polypeptide(L)'
;NVEGLSPKDEFKIALAGPFVNLAIGLFFVALWWIFPTLYAFTDVVAEACFSMALMNFIPVYPLDGGRVLSSVLSLHMKKERAYLICRVLGISFAVALLGIFIASLFFTVNLSLLLFSTSVFFGAIDKHEENRYVRIYSSLSTKRLKRGAIYKKHGVDKSMPIKKVIALLDVDAINEIVVFSDGKEVEYLT
;
A
#
# COMPACT_ATOMS: atom_id res chain seq x y z
N ASN A 1 -3.48 4.10 8.87
CA ASN A 1 -2.98 4.88 7.74
C ASN A 1 -1.45 4.80 7.72
N VAL A 2 -0.93 3.99 6.80
CA VAL A 2 0.51 3.66 6.68
C VAL A 2 1.25 4.69 5.80
N GLU A 3 0.50 5.65 5.28
CA GLU A 3 0.96 6.65 4.31
C GLU A 3 1.69 7.79 5.01
N GLY A 4 2.95 8.03 4.62
CA GLY A 4 3.84 9.03 5.23
C GLY A 4 4.91 8.47 6.16
N LEU A 5 4.94 7.16 6.36
CA LEU A 5 5.98 6.48 7.14
C LEU A 5 7.34 6.51 6.43
N SER A 6 8.40 6.40 7.23
CA SER A 6 9.73 6.19 6.67
C SER A 6 9.77 4.83 5.93
N PRO A 7 10.59 4.66 4.89
CA PRO A 7 10.72 3.37 4.20
C PRO A 7 11.04 2.21 5.15
N LYS A 8 11.76 2.49 6.25
CA LYS A 8 12.10 1.50 7.29
C LYS A 8 10.88 1.06 8.11
N ASP A 9 9.97 1.97 8.41
CA ASP A 9 8.77 1.64 9.18
C ASP A 9 7.75 0.93 8.30
N GLU A 10 7.62 1.35 7.03
CA GLU A 10 6.80 0.68 6.03
C GLU A 10 7.25 -0.77 5.80
N PHE A 11 8.57 -1.02 5.73
CA PHE A 11 9.16 -2.35 5.67
C PHE A 11 8.75 -3.24 6.86
N LYS A 12 8.86 -2.71 8.10
CA LYS A 12 8.49 -3.47 9.31
C LYS A 12 7.01 -3.84 9.34
N ILE A 13 6.15 -2.90 8.96
CA ILE A 13 4.70 -3.12 8.94
C ILE A 13 4.32 -4.15 7.88
N ALA A 14 4.91 -4.06 6.68
CA ALA A 14 4.64 -5.00 5.62
C ALA A 14 5.11 -6.43 5.96
N LEU A 15 6.22 -6.58 6.68
CA LEU A 15 6.69 -7.89 7.16
C LEU A 15 5.83 -8.47 8.28
N ALA A 16 5.19 -7.62 9.09
CA ALA A 16 4.40 -8.09 10.25
C ALA A 16 3.27 -9.03 9.83
N GLY A 17 2.58 -8.77 8.69
CA GLY A 17 1.50 -9.61 8.17
C GLY A 17 1.92 -11.07 7.94
N PRO A 18 2.90 -11.33 7.06
CA PRO A 18 3.39 -12.69 6.81
C PRO A 18 3.93 -13.38 8.08
N PHE A 19 4.63 -12.65 8.96
CA PHE A 19 5.16 -13.21 10.20
C PHE A 19 4.08 -13.59 11.20
N VAL A 20 3.00 -12.81 11.31
CA VAL A 20 1.85 -13.16 12.17
C VAL A 20 1.19 -14.43 11.67
N ASN A 21 0.95 -14.57 10.37
CA ASN A 21 0.39 -15.78 9.80
C ASN A 21 1.30 -17.00 10.05
N LEU A 22 2.61 -16.84 9.86
CA LEU A 22 3.58 -17.88 10.16
C LEU A 22 3.54 -18.29 11.64
N ALA A 23 3.49 -17.32 12.56
CA ALA A 23 3.43 -17.57 14.00
C ALA A 23 2.14 -18.32 14.38
N ILE A 24 0.99 -17.94 13.81
CA ILE A 24 -0.28 -18.62 14.04
C ILE A 24 -0.23 -20.06 13.51
N GLY A 25 0.29 -20.27 12.29
CA GLY A 25 0.44 -21.61 11.74
C GLY A 25 1.33 -22.51 12.63
N LEU A 26 2.49 -21.99 13.07
CA LEU A 26 3.39 -22.69 13.98
C LEU A 26 2.76 -22.97 15.35
N PHE A 27 1.93 -22.05 15.85
CA PHE A 27 1.18 -22.25 17.09
C PHE A 27 0.24 -23.46 16.98
N PHE A 28 -0.50 -23.59 15.87
CA PHE A 28 -1.36 -24.78 15.69
C PHE A 28 -0.55 -26.05 15.56
N VAL A 29 0.56 -26.05 14.84
CA VAL A 29 1.46 -27.20 14.75
C VAL A 29 1.99 -27.59 16.13
N ALA A 30 2.38 -26.63 16.97
CA ALA A 30 2.82 -26.89 18.33
C ALA A 30 1.70 -27.51 19.21
N LEU A 31 0.45 -27.05 19.02
CA LEU A 31 -0.71 -27.62 19.72
C LEU A 31 -0.93 -29.09 19.37
N TRP A 32 -0.64 -29.54 18.16
CA TRP A 32 -0.80 -30.95 17.77
C TRP A 32 0.14 -31.90 18.56
N TRP A 33 1.30 -31.39 18.99
CA TRP A 33 2.21 -32.16 19.85
C TRP A 33 1.64 -32.41 21.24
N ILE A 34 0.81 -31.50 21.74
CA ILE A 34 0.20 -31.59 23.09
C ILE A 34 -1.16 -32.27 22.99
N PHE A 35 -1.94 -31.96 21.96
CA PHE A 35 -3.31 -32.42 21.75
C PHE A 35 -3.48 -32.93 20.32
N PRO A 36 -3.07 -34.20 19.99
CA PRO A 36 -3.12 -34.71 18.61
C PRO A 36 -4.53 -34.73 18.01
N THR A 37 -5.58 -34.84 18.84
CA THR A 37 -6.98 -34.81 18.36
C THR A 37 -7.38 -33.48 17.71
N LEU A 38 -6.71 -32.38 18.06
CA LEU A 38 -6.98 -31.08 17.46
C LEU A 38 -6.53 -30.98 15.98
N TYR A 39 -5.63 -31.86 15.53
CA TYR A 39 -5.19 -31.91 14.15
C TYR A 39 -6.37 -31.95 13.17
N ALA A 40 -7.31 -32.86 13.40
CA ALA A 40 -8.47 -33.08 12.52
C ALA A 40 -9.38 -31.83 12.34
N PHE A 41 -9.29 -30.85 13.23
CA PHE A 41 -10.10 -29.62 13.19
C PHE A 41 -9.29 -28.37 12.78
N THR A 42 -7.98 -28.40 12.93
CA THR A 42 -7.13 -27.21 12.80
C THR A 42 -6.07 -27.32 11.71
N ASP A 43 -5.94 -28.46 11.03
CA ASP A 43 -5.01 -28.65 9.92
C ASP A 43 -5.27 -27.67 8.77
N VAL A 44 -6.53 -27.49 8.37
CA VAL A 44 -6.95 -26.53 7.33
C VAL A 44 -6.58 -25.10 7.73
N VAL A 45 -6.72 -24.75 9.03
CA VAL A 45 -6.36 -23.40 9.51
C VAL A 45 -4.86 -23.19 9.46
N ALA A 46 -4.06 -24.17 9.87
CA ALA A 46 -2.61 -24.10 9.82
C ALA A 46 -2.11 -24.00 8.36
N GLU A 47 -2.65 -24.83 7.46
CA GLU A 47 -2.33 -24.80 6.04
C GLU A 47 -2.69 -23.44 5.41
N ALA A 48 -3.87 -22.90 5.73
CA ALA A 48 -4.28 -21.58 5.25
C ALA A 48 -3.32 -20.48 5.74
N CYS A 49 -2.90 -20.54 7.02
CA CYS A 49 -1.93 -19.57 7.58
C CYS A 49 -0.57 -19.65 6.87
N PHE A 50 -0.03 -20.84 6.63
CA PHE A 50 1.22 -21.02 5.89
C PHE A 50 1.09 -20.57 4.44
N SER A 51 -0.01 -20.91 3.78
CA SER A 51 -0.28 -20.49 2.40
C SER A 51 -0.39 -18.98 2.29
N MET A 52 -1.11 -18.33 3.20
CA MET A 52 -1.19 -16.87 3.26
C MET A 52 0.16 -16.21 3.53
N ALA A 53 0.97 -16.77 4.45
CA ALA A 53 2.31 -16.27 4.72
C ALA A 53 3.17 -16.36 3.45
N LEU A 54 3.17 -17.52 2.78
CA LEU A 54 3.94 -17.75 1.56
C LEU A 54 3.53 -16.80 0.44
N MET A 55 2.22 -16.66 0.19
CA MET A 55 1.70 -15.74 -0.83
C MET A 55 2.08 -14.30 -0.53
N ASN A 56 2.03 -13.87 0.73
CA ASN A 56 2.39 -12.52 1.11
C ASN A 56 3.90 -12.24 1.06
N PHE A 57 4.77 -13.25 0.96
CA PHE A 57 6.20 -13.06 0.67
C PHE A 57 6.50 -12.83 -0.81
N ILE A 58 5.57 -13.09 -1.72
CA ILE A 58 5.78 -12.84 -3.16
C ILE A 58 5.97 -11.34 -3.37
N PRO A 59 7.08 -10.89 -4.01
CA PRO A 59 7.44 -9.48 -4.13
C PRO A 59 6.64 -8.77 -5.24
N VAL A 60 5.32 -8.79 -5.13
CA VAL A 60 4.37 -8.33 -6.16
C VAL A 60 3.26 -7.51 -5.50
N TYR A 61 2.97 -6.31 -6.02
CA TYR A 61 1.76 -5.57 -5.62
C TYR A 61 0.49 -6.32 -6.08
N PRO A 62 -0.58 -6.37 -5.24
CA PRO A 62 -0.85 -5.65 -3.97
C PRO A 62 -0.42 -6.41 -2.71
N LEU A 63 0.33 -7.51 -2.83
CA LEU A 63 0.76 -8.33 -1.70
C LEU A 63 1.77 -7.60 -0.80
N ASP A 64 1.88 -8.02 0.46
CA ASP A 64 2.81 -7.40 1.43
C ASP A 64 4.27 -7.50 0.98
N GLY A 65 4.66 -8.58 0.29
CA GLY A 65 5.98 -8.72 -0.32
C GLY A 65 6.30 -7.65 -1.36
N GLY A 66 5.30 -7.17 -2.11
CA GLY A 66 5.45 -6.02 -3.01
C GLY A 66 5.73 -4.72 -2.26
N ARG A 67 5.10 -4.52 -1.09
CA ARG A 67 5.37 -3.37 -0.22
C ARG A 67 6.75 -3.46 0.41
N VAL A 68 7.17 -4.64 0.84
CA VAL A 68 8.54 -4.91 1.32
C VAL A 68 9.55 -4.55 0.23
N LEU A 69 9.37 -5.06 -0.99
CA LEU A 69 10.25 -4.76 -2.12
C LEU A 69 10.29 -3.26 -2.43
N SER A 70 9.13 -2.60 -2.48
CA SER A 70 9.02 -1.16 -2.71
C SER A 70 9.77 -0.35 -1.66
N SER A 71 9.64 -0.73 -0.38
CA SER A 71 10.33 -0.09 0.74
C SER A 71 11.85 -0.23 0.64
N VAL A 72 12.35 -1.41 0.31
CA VAL A 72 13.79 -1.68 0.11
C VAL A 72 14.34 -0.87 -1.08
N LEU A 73 13.64 -0.90 -2.21
CA LEU A 73 14.04 -0.14 -3.39
C LEU A 73 14.03 1.38 -3.12
N SER A 74 13.09 1.87 -2.32
CA SER A 74 12.99 3.28 -1.95
C SER A 74 14.15 3.79 -1.09
N LEU A 75 14.96 2.90 -0.52
CA LEU A 75 16.21 3.27 0.16
C LEU A 75 17.32 3.67 -0.83
N HIS A 76 17.29 3.13 -2.06
CA HIS A 76 18.35 3.31 -3.07
C HIS A 76 17.90 4.16 -4.26
N MET A 77 16.59 4.32 -4.46
CA MET A 77 16.03 5.08 -5.58
C MET A 77 14.81 5.91 -5.14
N LYS A 78 14.32 6.80 -6.05
CA LYS A 78 13.11 7.58 -5.79
C LYS A 78 11.90 6.66 -5.63
N LYS A 79 11.04 6.95 -4.64
CA LYS A 79 9.81 6.16 -4.34
C LYS A 79 8.96 5.89 -5.58
N GLU A 80 8.82 6.87 -6.48
CA GLU A 80 8.04 6.73 -7.71
C GLU A 80 8.59 5.63 -8.64
N ARG A 81 9.93 5.53 -8.76
CA ARG A 81 10.57 4.48 -9.57
C ARG A 81 10.45 3.11 -8.90
N ALA A 82 10.65 3.04 -7.58
CA ALA A 82 10.46 1.81 -6.81
C ALA A 82 9.04 1.27 -6.98
N TYR A 83 8.04 2.16 -6.86
CA TYR A 83 6.64 1.82 -7.07
C TYR A 83 6.34 1.34 -8.50
N LEU A 84 6.89 2.03 -9.52
CA LEU A 84 6.74 1.61 -10.93
C LEU A 84 7.28 0.21 -11.19
N ILE A 85 8.45 -0.12 -10.63
CA ILE A 85 9.06 -1.46 -10.76
C ILE A 85 8.13 -2.51 -10.14
N CYS A 86 7.68 -2.29 -8.90
CA CYS A 86 6.79 -3.22 -8.22
C CYS A 86 5.45 -3.38 -8.94
N ARG A 87 4.93 -2.30 -9.55
CA ARG A 87 3.71 -2.32 -10.35
C ARG A 87 3.88 -3.15 -11.63
N VAL A 88 4.98 -2.95 -12.36
CA VAL A 88 5.28 -3.73 -13.58
C VAL A 88 5.42 -5.20 -13.24
N LEU A 89 6.13 -5.53 -12.16
CA LEU A 89 6.24 -6.91 -11.66
C LEU A 89 4.86 -7.48 -11.31
N GLY A 90 3.99 -6.70 -10.67
CA GLY A 90 2.63 -7.09 -10.33
C GLY A 90 1.79 -7.42 -11.55
N ILE A 91 1.80 -6.55 -12.54
CA ILE A 91 1.07 -6.77 -13.80
C ILE A 91 1.62 -7.99 -14.55
N SER A 92 2.95 -8.14 -14.64
CA SER A 92 3.59 -9.28 -15.30
C SER A 92 3.22 -10.60 -14.61
N PHE A 93 3.21 -10.61 -13.28
CA PHE A 93 2.82 -11.79 -12.50
C PHE A 93 1.33 -12.13 -12.68
N ALA A 94 0.44 -11.14 -12.68
CA ALA A 94 -0.98 -11.34 -12.94
C ALA A 94 -1.25 -11.90 -14.34
N VAL A 95 -0.54 -11.39 -15.36
CA VAL A 95 -0.65 -11.89 -16.74
C VAL A 95 -0.14 -13.32 -16.83
N ALA A 96 0.96 -13.65 -16.16
CA ALA A 96 1.47 -15.02 -16.10
C ALA A 96 0.47 -15.99 -15.44
N LEU A 97 -0.14 -15.60 -14.33
CA LEU A 97 -1.20 -16.38 -13.66
C LEU A 97 -2.42 -16.56 -14.56
N LEU A 98 -2.83 -15.51 -15.28
CA LEU A 98 -3.93 -15.62 -16.26
C LEU A 98 -3.59 -16.58 -17.39
N GLY A 99 -2.35 -16.58 -17.87
CA GLY A 99 -1.86 -17.56 -18.85
C GLY A 99 -1.93 -18.99 -18.33
N ILE A 100 -1.52 -19.22 -17.08
CA ILE A 100 -1.64 -20.53 -16.41
C ILE A 100 -3.12 -20.94 -16.29
N PHE A 101 -4.00 -19.99 -15.92
CA PHE A 101 -5.44 -20.26 -15.89
C PHE A 101 -5.97 -20.69 -17.25
N ILE A 102 -5.63 -19.99 -18.33
CA ILE A 102 -6.06 -20.35 -19.70
C ILE A 102 -5.54 -21.74 -20.07
N ALA A 103 -4.28 -22.06 -19.76
CA ALA A 103 -3.73 -23.39 -19.98
C ALA A 103 -4.46 -24.47 -19.16
N SER A 104 -4.88 -24.15 -17.93
CA SER A 104 -5.61 -25.09 -17.07
C SER A 104 -7.00 -25.44 -17.60
N LEU A 105 -7.62 -24.61 -18.46
CA LEU A 105 -8.92 -24.89 -19.06
C LEU A 105 -8.92 -26.17 -19.92
N PHE A 106 -7.76 -26.56 -20.42
CA PHE A 106 -7.61 -27.82 -21.20
C PHE A 106 -7.61 -29.08 -20.31
N PHE A 107 -7.42 -28.93 -18.99
CA PHE A 107 -7.33 -30.07 -18.07
C PHE A 107 -8.41 -29.98 -16.99
N THR A 108 -8.43 -28.87 -16.22
CA THR A 108 -9.37 -28.64 -15.13
C THR A 108 -9.64 -27.15 -14.99
N VAL A 109 -10.91 -26.77 -14.81
CA VAL A 109 -11.28 -25.37 -14.59
C VAL A 109 -10.95 -25.00 -13.14
N ASN A 110 -9.92 -24.17 -12.94
CA ASN A 110 -9.54 -23.68 -11.62
C ASN A 110 -9.95 -22.21 -11.43
N LEU A 111 -11.17 -21.99 -10.95
CA LEU A 111 -11.74 -20.67 -10.77
C LEU A 111 -10.95 -19.81 -9.76
N SER A 112 -10.30 -20.44 -8.78
CA SER A 112 -9.47 -19.74 -7.80
C SER A 112 -8.28 -19.03 -8.46
N LEU A 113 -7.66 -19.63 -9.48
CA LEU A 113 -6.59 -18.98 -10.26
C LEU A 113 -7.08 -17.74 -11.00
N LEU A 114 -8.28 -17.80 -11.57
CA LEU A 114 -8.89 -16.64 -12.23
C LEU A 114 -9.13 -15.50 -11.23
N LEU A 115 -9.77 -15.80 -10.10
CA LEU A 115 -10.07 -14.82 -9.08
C LEU A 115 -8.78 -14.21 -8.49
N PHE A 116 -7.77 -15.03 -8.26
CA PHE A 116 -6.48 -14.54 -7.74
C PHE A 116 -5.75 -13.68 -8.77
N SER A 117 -5.67 -14.09 -10.04
CA SER A 117 -5.01 -13.32 -11.09
C SER A 117 -5.69 -11.97 -11.33
N THR A 118 -7.03 -11.93 -11.35
CA THR A 118 -7.78 -10.68 -11.49
C THR A 118 -7.61 -9.77 -10.28
N SER A 119 -7.61 -10.30 -9.06
CA SER A 119 -7.35 -9.54 -7.84
C SER A 119 -5.97 -8.89 -7.85
N VAL A 120 -4.92 -9.65 -8.21
CA VAL A 120 -3.55 -9.12 -8.33
C VAL A 120 -3.46 -8.07 -9.45
N PHE A 121 -4.13 -8.29 -10.59
CA PHE A 121 -4.13 -7.37 -11.70
C PHE A 121 -4.76 -6.01 -11.33
N PHE A 122 -5.95 -6.02 -10.74
CA PHE A 122 -6.61 -4.80 -10.29
C PHE A 122 -5.83 -4.11 -9.18
N GLY A 123 -5.31 -4.85 -8.21
CA GLY A 123 -4.48 -4.29 -7.16
C GLY A 123 -3.15 -3.70 -7.65
N ALA A 124 -2.56 -4.25 -8.74
CA ALA A 124 -1.36 -3.68 -9.35
C ALA A 124 -1.65 -2.41 -10.19
N ILE A 125 -2.86 -2.30 -10.76
CA ILE A 125 -3.27 -1.13 -11.56
C ILE A 125 -3.75 -0.01 -10.66
N ASP A 126 -4.39 -0.37 -9.52
CA ASP A 126 -4.90 0.64 -8.61
C ASP A 126 -3.76 1.61 -8.27
N LYS A 127 -3.91 2.81 -8.78
CA LYS A 127 -3.08 3.91 -8.31
C LYS A 127 -3.47 4.08 -6.84
N HIS A 128 -2.64 3.56 -5.95
CA HIS A 128 -2.53 4.19 -4.65
C HIS A 128 -2.26 5.67 -4.98
N GLU A 129 -3.31 6.46 -5.00
CA GLU A 129 -3.16 7.90 -4.87
C GLU A 129 -2.41 8.02 -3.54
N GLU A 130 -1.09 8.14 -3.66
CA GLU A 130 -0.23 8.57 -2.57
C GLU A 130 -0.93 9.83 -2.11
N ASN A 131 -1.66 9.71 -0.99
CA ASN A 131 -2.60 10.74 -0.58
C ASN A 131 -1.82 12.04 -0.58
N ARG A 132 -2.12 12.94 -1.51
CA ARG A 132 -1.55 14.31 -1.54
C ARG A 132 -1.68 14.97 -0.17
N TYR A 133 -2.74 14.61 0.56
CA TYR A 133 -2.99 15.04 1.93
C TYR A 133 -1.85 14.70 2.90
N VAL A 134 -1.29 13.48 2.83
CA VAL A 134 -0.20 13.05 3.71
C VAL A 134 1.11 13.72 3.35
N ARG A 135 1.36 13.98 2.04
CA ARG A 135 2.53 14.77 1.62
C ARG A 135 2.50 16.19 2.16
N ILE A 136 1.33 16.81 2.19
CA ILE A 136 1.16 18.17 2.72
C ILE A 136 1.47 18.19 4.23
N TYR A 137 0.94 17.22 4.98
CA TYR A 137 1.22 17.10 6.41
C TYR A 137 2.67 16.75 6.73
N SER A 138 3.32 15.91 5.93
CA SER A 138 4.73 15.55 6.15
C SER A 138 5.71 16.66 5.76
N SER A 139 5.28 17.63 4.95
CA SER A 139 6.11 18.80 4.59
C SER A 139 6.35 19.74 5.76
N LEU A 140 5.46 19.76 6.75
CA LEU A 140 5.57 20.52 8.00
C LEU A 140 6.52 19.90 9.04
N SER A 141 7.34 18.91 8.65
CA SER A 141 8.29 18.31 9.58
C SER A 141 9.26 19.38 10.10
N THR A 142 9.47 19.40 11.41
CA THR A 142 10.34 20.34 12.16
C THR A 142 11.75 20.46 11.56
N LYS A 143 12.23 19.46 10.81
CA LYS A 143 13.51 19.49 10.09
C LYS A 143 13.51 20.42 8.87
N ARG A 144 12.39 20.56 8.16
CA ARG A 144 12.28 21.46 7.00
C ARG A 144 12.18 22.91 7.45
N LEU A 145 11.40 23.19 8.50
CA LEU A 145 11.29 24.52 9.09
C LEU A 145 12.66 25.06 9.53
N LYS A 146 13.54 24.22 10.07
CA LYS A 146 14.91 24.61 10.46
C LYS A 146 15.85 24.94 9.28
N ARG A 147 15.52 24.49 8.06
CA ARG A 147 16.30 24.76 6.84
C ARG A 147 15.76 25.92 6.00
N GLY A 148 14.68 26.55 6.43
CA GLY A 148 13.94 27.54 5.68
C GLY A 148 12.91 26.87 4.75
N ALA A 149 11.64 27.31 4.84
CA ALA A 149 10.56 26.82 4.02
C ALA A 149 10.00 27.94 3.14
N ILE A 150 9.66 27.62 1.90
CA ILE A 150 8.98 28.56 1.00
C ILE A 150 7.54 28.68 1.49
N TYR A 151 7.08 29.92 1.66
CA TYR A 151 5.70 30.22 2.07
C TYR A 151 4.90 30.65 0.84
N LYS A 152 3.75 29.99 0.60
CA LYS A 152 2.84 30.32 -0.50
C LYS A 152 1.44 30.55 0.03
N LYS A 153 0.84 31.65 -0.39
CA LYS A 153 -0.54 32.02 -0.06
C LYS A 153 -1.44 31.76 -1.26
N HIS A 154 -2.49 30.96 -1.09
CA HIS A 154 -3.44 30.61 -2.15
C HIS A 154 -4.81 31.19 -1.79
N GLY A 155 -5.31 32.09 -2.64
CA GLY A 155 -6.68 32.58 -2.56
C GLY A 155 -7.62 31.61 -3.28
N VAL A 156 -8.64 31.11 -2.59
CA VAL A 156 -9.63 30.20 -3.17
C VAL A 156 -11.04 30.73 -2.91
N ASP A 157 -11.94 30.54 -3.86
CA ASP A 157 -13.35 30.85 -3.68
C ASP A 157 -14.05 29.76 -2.84
N LYS A 158 -15.01 30.16 -1.99
CA LYS A 158 -15.77 29.25 -1.15
C LYS A 158 -16.51 28.14 -1.92
N SER A 159 -16.88 28.40 -3.18
CA SER A 159 -17.54 27.44 -4.05
C SER A 159 -16.58 26.43 -4.70
N MET A 160 -15.26 26.59 -4.55
CA MET A 160 -14.29 25.73 -5.18
C MET A 160 -14.28 24.34 -4.53
N PRO A 161 -14.41 23.24 -5.31
CA PRO A 161 -14.38 21.90 -4.77
C PRO A 161 -13.00 21.59 -4.14
N ILE A 162 -13.00 20.94 -2.99
CA ILE A 162 -11.82 20.62 -2.17
C ILE A 162 -10.73 19.91 -3.00
N LYS A 163 -11.10 19.03 -3.94
CA LYS A 163 -10.16 18.37 -4.85
C LYS A 163 -9.31 19.35 -5.68
N LYS A 164 -9.90 20.47 -6.12
CA LYS A 164 -9.17 21.52 -6.85
C LYS A 164 -8.27 22.34 -5.93
N VAL A 165 -8.74 22.65 -4.73
CA VAL A 165 -7.94 23.35 -3.72
C VAL A 165 -6.65 22.56 -3.41
N ILE A 166 -6.79 21.26 -3.19
CA ILE A 166 -5.65 20.37 -2.90
C ILE A 166 -4.68 20.28 -4.10
N ALA A 167 -5.19 20.39 -5.32
CA ALA A 167 -4.35 20.38 -6.50
C ALA A 167 -3.46 21.63 -6.63
N LEU A 168 -3.83 22.75 -5.99
CA LEU A 168 -3.08 24.00 -5.96
C LEU A 168 -1.96 23.98 -4.92
N LEU A 169 -2.03 23.08 -3.91
CA LEU A 169 -1.05 23.05 -2.84
C LEU A 169 0.29 22.50 -3.32
N ASP A 170 1.35 23.22 -2.99
CA ASP A 170 2.71 22.82 -3.31
C ASP A 170 3.25 21.92 -2.19
N VAL A 171 3.78 20.76 -2.59
CA VAL A 171 4.31 19.74 -1.65
C VAL A 171 5.56 20.23 -0.93
N ASP A 172 6.30 21.16 -1.53
CA ASP A 172 7.58 21.66 -1.02
C ASP A 172 7.50 23.01 -0.31
N ALA A 173 6.28 23.59 -0.19
CA ALA A 173 6.04 24.87 0.45
C ALA A 173 5.08 24.75 1.66
N ILE A 174 5.15 25.74 2.56
CA ILE A 174 4.09 25.98 3.54
C ILE A 174 2.97 26.70 2.81
N ASN A 175 1.79 26.08 2.74
CA ASN A 175 0.66 26.63 2.02
C ASN A 175 -0.33 27.22 3.02
N GLU A 176 -0.66 28.49 2.85
CA GLU A 176 -1.77 29.16 3.54
C GLU A 176 -2.94 29.28 2.57
N ILE A 177 -4.12 28.83 2.97
CA ILE A 177 -5.33 28.92 2.15
C ILE A 177 -6.20 30.06 2.70
N VAL A 178 -6.48 31.02 1.87
CA VAL A 178 -7.39 32.12 2.17
C VAL A 178 -8.67 31.92 1.40
N VAL A 179 -9.78 31.81 2.11
CA VAL A 179 -11.08 31.58 1.49
C VAL A 179 -11.78 32.92 1.27
N PHE A 180 -12.18 33.18 0.04
CA PHE A 180 -12.94 34.35 -0.37
C PHE A 180 -14.41 33.97 -0.63
N SER A 181 -15.34 34.83 -0.16
CA SER A 181 -16.76 34.78 -0.53
C SER A 181 -17.15 36.18 -0.97
N ASP A 182 -17.70 36.30 -2.20
CA ASP A 182 -18.10 37.58 -2.79
C ASP A 182 -17.00 38.64 -2.78
N GLY A 183 -15.76 38.24 -3.01
CA GLY A 183 -14.59 39.11 -3.02
C GLY A 183 -14.11 39.60 -1.65
N LYS A 184 -14.72 39.15 -0.57
CA LYS A 184 -14.28 39.40 0.81
C LYS A 184 -13.61 38.18 1.43
N GLU A 185 -12.55 38.40 2.17
CA GLU A 185 -11.83 37.38 2.91
C GLU A 185 -12.69 36.91 4.10
N VAL A 186 -12.96 35.59 4.18
CA VAL A 186 -13.92 35.04 5.15
C VAL A 186 -13.22 34.23 6.24
N GLU A 187 -12.16 33.49 5.91
CA GLU A 187 -11.52 32.59 6.87
C GLU A 187 -10.10 32.21 6.43
N TYR A 188 -9.20 32.01 7.42
CA TYR A 188 -7.85 31.48 7.23
C TYR A 188 -7.83 30.03 7.71
N LEU A 189 -7.42 29.11 6.83
CA LEU A 189 -7.10 27.73 7.19
C LEU A 189 -5.59 27.56 7.14
N THR A 190 -4.97 27.42 8.31
CA THR A 190 -3.55 27.11 8.48
C THR A 190 -3.31 25.62 8.67
#